data_ad82858365b90b973dd23328afeb7143
#
_entry.id   ad82858365b90b973dd23328afeb7143
#
_cell.length_a   1.000
_cell.length_b   1.000
_cell.length_c   1.000
_cell.angle_alpha   90.00
_cell.angle_beta   90.00
_cell.angle_gamma   90.00
#
_symmetry.space_group_name_H-M   'P 1'
#
loop_
_entity.id
_entity.type
_entity.pdbx_description
1 polymer ?
#
loop_
_entity_poly.entity_id
_entity_poly.type
_entity_poly.pdbx_seq_one_letter_code
_entity_poly.pdbx_strand_id
1 'polypeptide(L)'
;MRLLFAVHRYAPYPGGSEYYTAAMAEEALSRGHEVTVFAGEHQGDYNSVKVTSDPQILGWPWDLIVVHGGDVGLQNFVLSNATRIPSPILYMLILPSNSDVCVTALKECAYLGWSTPDDINHIRKHGQSNKAKRVRHGIKLNESLGKPGFKSKHGITKRMFLSCGGYWPNKKMRELAEVFKRAELNDAVLVTCGYDNRMDLMPATSNNVVPLLIDDKADVLSAISEADCYLMHSNQEGFGLVILESMLNETPWISRQIAGAAMLNKFGQTYQTDGQLINLLKSFDPIVYDLPAAKKYVLDNHTVRSTVDDIESVVSSL
;
A
#
# COMPACT_ATOMS: atom_id res chain seq x y z
N MET A 1 -16.89 2.94 -19.69
CA MET A 1 -17.50 3.43 -18.43
C MET A 1 -16.89 4.77 -18.07
N ARG A 2 -17.62 5.56 -17.26
CA ARG A 2 -17.15 6.82 -16.69
C ARG A 2 -16.81 6.58 -15.22
N LEU A 3 -15.54 6.64 -14.86
CA LEU A 3 -15.04 6.35 -13.53
C LEU A 3 -14.42 7.59 -12.88
N LEU A 4 -14.81 7.88 -11.64
CA LEU A 4 -14.17 8.89 -10.81
C LEU A 4 -13.42 8.20 -9.66
N PHE A 5 -12.11 8.44 -9.58
CA PHE A 5 -11.33 8.03 -8.41
C PHE A 5 -11.19 9.21 -7.45
N ALA A 6 -11.54 9.03 -6.20
CA ALA A 6 -11.42 10.07 -5.17
C ALA A 6 -10.33 9.69 -4.15
N VAL A 7 -9.32 10.54 -4.03
CA VAL A 7 -8.16 10.35 -3.15
C VAL A 7 -7.71 11.70 -2.58
N HIS A 8 -7.11 11.72 -1.39
CA HIS A 8 -6.66 12.97 -0.76
C HIS A 8 -5.51 13.63 -1.55
N ARG A 9 -4.47 12.86 -1.83
CA ARG A 9 -3.32 13.24 -2.64
C ARG A 9 -3.19 12.30 -3.82
N TYR A 10 -2.53 12.75 -4.86
CA TYR A 10 -2.31 11.97 -6.07
C TYR A 10 -0.83 11.97 -6.46
N ALA A 11 -0.42 11.03 -7.30
CA ALA A 11 0.92 11.02 -7.85
C ALA A 11 1.24 12.36 -8.57
N PRO A 12 2.47 12.87 -8.50
CA PRO A 12 3.71 12.20 -8.06
C PRO A 12 4.01 12.28 -6.54
N TYR A 13 3.06 12.66 -5.69
CA TYR A 13 3.32 12.62 -4.25
C TYR A 13 3.75 11.22 -3.81
N PRO A 14 4.87 11.07 -3.06
CA PRO A 14 5.45 9.77 -2.76
C PRO A 14 4.67 9.03 -1.66
N GLY A 15 3.64 8.31 -2.04
CA GLY A 15 2.81 7.52 -1.13
C GLY A 15 2.20 6.29 -1.79
N GLY A 16 1.97 5.24 -1.00
CA GLY A 16 1.39 3.99 -1.50
C GLY A 16 -0.02 4.17 -2.06
N SER A 17 -0.86 4.95 -1.40
CA SER A 17 -2.24 5.26 -1.83
C SER A 17 -2.26 6.05 -3.14
N GLU A 18 -1.33 7.00 -3.27
CA GLU A 18 -1.20 7.92 -4.37
C GLU A 18 -0.79 7.17 -5.65
N TYR A 19 0.28 6.40 -5.59
CA TYR A 19 0.73 5.57 -6.71
C TYR A 19 -0.23 4.44 -7.04
N TYR A 20 -0.90 3.88 -6.04
CA TYR A 20 -1.91 2.85 -6.28
C TYR A 20 -3.13 3.41 -7.01
N THR A 21 -3.63 4.59 -6.59
CA THR A 21 -4.74 5.25 -7.29
C THR A 21 -4.34 5.64 -8.71
N ALA A 22 -3.11 6.14 -8.92
CA ALA A 22 -2.61 6.45 -10.25
C ALA A 22 -2.56 5.20 -11.14
N ALA A 23 -2.04 4.10 -10.62
CA ALA A 23 -1.99 2.84 -11.36
C ALA A 23 -3.38 2.33 -11.76
N MET A 24 -4.38 2.41 -10.88
CA MET A 24 -5.77 2.05 -11.20
C MET A 24 -6.37 2.97 -12.28
N ALA A 25 -6.18 4.28 -12.15
CA ALA A 25 -6.71 5.26 -13.09
C ALA A 25 -6.09 5.09 -14.49
N GLU A 26 -4.78 4.89 -14.57
CA GLU A 26 -4.06 4.66 -15.82
C GLU A 26 -4.46 3.33 -16.48
N GLU A 27 -4.60 2.25 -15.70
CA GLU A 27 -5.07 0.97 -16.22
C GLU A 27 -6.51 1.09 -16.77
N ALA A 28 -7.41 1.75 -16.03
CA ALA A 28 -8.78 1.97 -16.49
C ALA A 28 -8.82 2.84 -17.76
N LEU A 29 -8.01 3.90 -17.84
CA LEU A 29 -7.88 4.74 -19.02
C LEU A 29 -7.37 3.93 -20.23
N SER A 30 -6.37 3.07 -20.03
CA SER A 30 -5.80 2.22 -21.09
C SER A 30 -6.80 1.23 -21.67
N ARG A 31 -7.84 0.88 -20.92
CA ARG A 31 -8.96 0.03 -21.35
C ARG A 31 -10.06 0.80 -22.09
N GLY A 32 -9.87 2.11 -22.31
CA GLY A 32 -10.84 2.96 -23.02
C GLY A 32 -11.97 3.49 -22.12
N HIS A 33 -11.81 3.47 -20.80
CA HIS A 33 -12.76 4.13 -19.91
C HIS A 33 -12.52 5.65 -19.90
N GLU A 34 -13.57 6.43 -19.66
CA GLU A 34 -13.44 7.84 -19.29
C GLU A 34 -13.08 7.93 -17.82
N VAL A 35 -11.90 8.46 -17.51
CA VAL A 35 -11.36 8.48 -16.14
C VAL A 35 -11.04 9.90 -15.72
N THR A 36 -11.46 10.25 -14.52
CA THR A 36 -11.05 11.49 -13.84
C THR A 36 -10.66 11.14 -12.39
N VAL A 37 -9.70 11.87 -11.85
CA VAL A 37 -9.33 11.79 -10.44
C VAL A 37 -9.77 13.06 -9.73
N PHE A 38 -10.48 12.93 -8.63
CA PHE A 38 -10.75 14.00 -7.69
C PHE A 38 -9.74 13.91 -6.55
N ALA A 39 -8.81 14.87 -6.50
CA ALA A 39 -7.77 14.92 -5.51
C ALA A 39 -7.82 16.21 -4.68
N GLY A 40 -7.71 16.11 -3.35
CA GLY A 40 -7.78 17.27 -2.46
C GLY A 40 -6.59 18.22 -2.60
N GLU A 41 -5.39 17.69 -2.82
CA GLU A 41 -4.12 18.44 -2.83
C GLU A 41 -3.32 18.25 -4.13
N HIS A 42 -3.99 18.15 -5.28
CA HIS A 42 -3.29 18.05 -6.56
C HIS A 42 -3.88 19.02 -7.59
N GLN A 43 -3.04 19.59 -8.41
CA GLN A 43 -3.43 20.45 -9.53
C GLN A 43 -2.70 20.03 -10.80
N GLY A 44 -3.48 19.83 -11.87
CA GLY A 44 -2.96 19.45 -13.18
C GLY A 44 -2.98 17.94 -13.44
N ASP A 45 -2.87 17.57 -14.71
CA ASP A 45 -2.94 16.19 -15.16
C ASP A 45 -1.65 15.43 -14.85
N TYR A 46 -1.77 14.12 -14.65
CA TYR A 46 -0.65 13.23 -14.42
C TYR A 46 -0.78 11.99 -15.30
N ASN A 47 0.25 11.68 -16.09
CA ASN A 47 0.28 10.51 -17.00
C ASN A 47 -0.99 10.40 -17.88
N SER A 48 -1.44 11.51 -18.46
CA SER A 48 -2.67 11.61 -19.28
C SER A 48 -3.99 11.38 -18.53
N VAL A 49 -3.95 11.20 -17.21
CA VAL A 49 -5.15 11.15 -16.37
C VAL A 49 -5.54 12.56 -15.97
N LYS A 50 -6.80 12.93 -16.21
CA LYS A 50 -7.36 14.22 -15.78
C LYS A 50 -7.51 14.25 -14.26
N VAL A 51 -6.94 15.28 -13.63
CA VAL A 51 -7.04 15.48 -12.17
C VAL A 51 -7.70 16.82 -11.86
N THR A 52 -8.59 16.85 -10.89
CA THR A 52 -9.28 18.06 -10.45
C THR A 52 -9.45 18.08 -8.94
N SER A 53 -9.40 19.27 -8.36
CA SER A 53 -9.81 19.54 -6.97
C SER A 53 -11.18 20.21 -6.87
N ASP A 54 -11.88 20.40 -7.99
CA ASP A 54 -13.22 21.00 -8.00
C ASP A 54 -14.27 20.01 -7.50
N PRO A 55 -14.92 20.25 -6.35
CA PRO A 55 -15.93 19.36 -5.80
C PRO A 55 -17.20 19.24 -6.66
N GLN A 56 -17.44 20.15 -7.60
CA GLN A 56 -18.59 20.06 -8.53
C GLN A 56 -18.54 18.79 -9.36
N ILE A 57 -17.36 18.19 -9.58
CA ILE A 57 -17.18 16.95 -10.29
C ILE A 57 -17.98 15.77 -9.69
N LEU A 58 -18.24 15.80 -8.38
CA LEU A 58 -19.03 14.78 -7.67
C LEU A 58 -20.50 14.79 -8.09
N GLY A 59 -21.02 15.91 -8.60
CA GLY A 59 -22.38 16.05 -9.09
C GLY A 59 -22.60 15.53 -10.52
N TRP A 60 -21.53 15.10 -11.22
CA TRP A 60 -21.63 14.58 -12.57
C TRP A 60 -22.10 13.12 -12.57
N PRO A 61 -22.73 12.64 -13.65
CA PRO A 61 -23.18 11.25 -13.73
C PRO A 61 -21.99 10.32 -14.04
N TRP A 62 -21.44 9.69 -12.99
CA TRP A 62 -20.43 8.65 -13.08
C TRP A 62 -21.08 7.26 -13.03
N ASP A 63 -20.51 6.29 -13.76
CA ASP A 63 -20.95 4.90 -13.61
C ASP A 63 -20.53 4.35 -12.24
N LEU A 64 -19.37 4.81 -11.71
CA LEU A 64 -18.91 4.51 -10.39
C LEU A 64 -17.94 5.58 -9.87
N ILE A 65 -18.09 5.93 -8.59
CA ILE A 65 -17.09 6.71 -7.84
C ILE A 65 -16.35 5.74 -6.91
N VAL A 66 -15.03 5.62 -7.09
CA VAL A 66 -14.16 4.79 -6.26
C VAL A 66 -13.47 5.68 -5.24
N VAL A 67 -13.85 5.56 -3.97
CA VAL A 67 -13.21 6.29 -2.88
C VAL A 67 -12.11 5.43 -2.28
N HIS A 68 -10.88 5.82 -2.48
CA HIS A 68 -9.72 5.14 -1.94
C HIS A 68 -9.19 5.90 -0.72
N GLY A 69 -9.15 5.21 0.40
CA GLY A 69 -8.81 5.82 1.66
C GLY A 69 -7.32 5.83 1.99
N GLY A 70 -6.95 6.72 2.85
CA GLY A 70 -5.63 6.95 3.42
C GLY A 70 -5.62 8.20 4.27
N ASP A 71 -6.26 9.27 3.81
CA ASP A 71 -6.46 10.49 4.58
C ASP A 71 -7.94 10.76 4.83
N VAL A 72 -8.22 11.22 6.05
CA VAL A 72 -9.56 11.36 6.59
C VAL A 72 -10.32 12.55 5.97
N GLY A 73 -9.62 13.58 5.49
CA GLY A 73 -10.24 14.85 5.06
C GLY A 73 -11.13 14.72 3.83
N LEU A 74 -10.58 14.26 2.70
CA LEU A 74 -11.35 14.13 1.46
C LEU A 74 -12.38 13.01 1.56
N GLN A 75 -12.03 11.90 2.22
CA GLN A 75 -12.99 10.82 2.46
C GLN A 75 -14.21 11.34 3.22
N ASN A 76 -13.99 12.05 4.32
CA ASN A 76 -15.06 12.68 5.10
C ASN A 76 -15.93 13.57 4.21
N PHE A 77 -15.31 14.38 3.35
CA PHE A 77 -16.04 15.28 2.47
C PHE A 77 -16.93 14.51 1.49
N VAL A 78 -16.38 13.49 0.79
CA VAL A 78 -17.16 12.68 -0.16
C VAL A 78 -18.26 11.90 0.56
N LEU A 79 -17.95 11.27 1.68
CA LEU A 79 -18.89 10.43 2.41
C LEU A 79 -19.98 11.24 3.10
N SER A 80 -19.68 12.43 3.63
CA SER A 80 -20.69 13.34 4.20
C SER A 80 -21.67 13.87 3.16
N ASN A 81 -21.31 13.83 1.89
CA ASN A 81 -22.18 14.22 0.79
C ASN A 81 -22.74 13.03 0.00
N ALA A 82 -22.48 11.79 0.43
CA ALA A 82 -22.83 10.58 -0.31
C ALA A 82 -24.31 10.51 -0.71
N THR A 83 -25.22 10.93 0.16
CA THR A 83 -26.67 10.98 -0.11
C THR A 83 -27.09 12.01 -1.18
N ARG A 84 -26.22 12.99 -1.48
CA ARG A 84 -26.45 14.04 -2.49
C ARG A 84 -25.73 13.75 -3.81
N ILE A 85 -24.80 12.81 -3.80
CA ILE A 85 -24.04 12.40 -4.99
C ILE A 85 -24.93 11.46 -5.79
N PRO A 86 -25.20 11.76 -7.09
CA PRO A 86 -26.14 10.97 -7.89
C PRO A 86 -25.61 9.61 -8.31
N SER A 87 -24.31 9.40 -8.22
CA SER A 87 -23.61 8.21 -8.71
C SER A 87 -23.33 7.20 -7.59
N PRO A 88 -23.28 5.89 -7.87
CA PRO A 88 -22.93 4.89 -6.89
C PRO A 88 -21.49 5.05 -6.41
N ILE A 89 -21.28 4.84 -5.11
CA ILE A 89 -19.96 4.94 -4.47
C ILE A 89 -19.50 3.54 -4.06
N LEU A 90 -18.30 3.15 -4.49
CA LEU A 90 -17.51 2.05 -3.97
C LEU A 90 -16.48 2.62 -2.99
N TYR A 91 -16.65 2.35 -1.71
CA TYR A 91 -15.65 2.71 -0.71
C TYR A 91 -14.70 1.54 -0.47
N MET A 92 -13.43 1.72 -0.85
CA MET A 92 -12.39 0.73 -0.58
C MET A 92 -11.92 0.84 0.86
N LEU A 93 -12.20 -0.18 1.67
CA LEU A 93 -11.76 -0.20 3.05
C LEU A 93 -10.23 -0.30 3.11
N ILE A 94 -9.65 0.63 3.84
CA ILE A 94 -8.23 0.63 4.17
C ILE A 94 -8.16 0.96 5.65
N LEU A 95 -7.68 0.02 6.46
CA LEU A 95 -7.65 0.15 7.91
C LEU A 95 -9.07 0.29 8.50
N PRO A 96 -9.88 -0.77 8.47
CA PRO A 96 -11.22 -0.73 9.05
C PRO A 96 -11.16 -0.29 10.51
N SER A 97 -11.90 0.74 10.83
CA SER A 97 -11.97 1.34 12.16
C SER A 97 -13.42 1.67 12.53
N ASN A 98 -13.67 1.89 13.82
CA ASN A 98 -14.96 2.39 14.30
C ASN A 98 -15.03 3.93 14.24
N SER A 99 -14.18 4.59 13.43
CA SER A 99 -14.28 6.03 13.20
C SER A 99 -15.60 6.38 12.52
N ASP A 100 -16.10 7.60 12.76
CA ASP A 100 -17.35 8.10 12.17
C ASP A 100 -17.34 8.03 10.64
N VAL A 101 -16.15 8.21 10.02
CA VAL A 101 -15.98 8.10 8.57
C VAL A 101 -16.25 6.69 8.08
N CYS A 102 -15.64 5.70 8.72
CA CYS A 102 -15.82 4.30 8.33
C CYS A 102 -17.27 3.86 8.56
N VAL A 103 -17.87 4.24 9.68
CA VAL A 103 -19.29 3.95 9.99
C VAL A 103 -20.23 4.62 8.98
N THR A 104 -19.97 5.87 8.58
CA THR A 104 -20.73 6.57 7.55
C THR A 104 -20.60 5.86 6.21
N ALA A 105 -19.38 5.49 5.81
CA ALA A 105 -19.14 4.75 4.58
C ALA A 105 -19.93 3.44 4.52
N LEU A 106 -19.95 2.69 5.61
CA LEU A 106 -20.71 1.43 5.70
C LEU A 106 -22.21 1.64 5.47
N LYS A 107 -22.77 2.78 5.89
CA LYS A 107 -24.18 3.10 5.76
C LYS A 107 -24.54 3.68 4.39
N GLU A 108 -23.76 4.64 3.92
CA GLU A 108 -24.13 5.53 2.81
C GLU A 108 -23.62 5.06 1.45
N CYS A 109 -22.50 4.32 1.40
CA CYS A 109 -21.97 3.83 0.14
C CYS A 109 -22.81 2.68 -0.43
N ALA A 110 -22.91 2.64 -1.76
CA ALA A 110 -23.58 1.56 -2.48
C ALA A 110 -22.81 0.23 -2.32
N TYR A 111 -21.49 0.32 -2.37
CA TYR A 111 -20.59 -0.84 -2.27
C TYR A 111 -19.44 -0.61 -1.31
N LEU A 112 -18.96 -1.70 -0.71
CA LEU A 112 -17.86 -1.74 0.24
C LEU A 112 -16.79 -2.69 -0.29
N GLY A 113 -15.70 -2.12 -0.78
CA GLY A 113 -14.55 -2.88 -1.28
C GLY A 113 -13.73 -3.46 -0.15
N TRP A 114 -13.42 -4.76 -0.22
CA TRP A 114 -12.56 -5.44 0.72
C TRP A 114 -11.44 -6.20 0.01
N SER A 115 -10.29 -6.25 0.62
CA SER A 115 -9.12 -6.96 0.09
C SER A 115 -8.51 -7.93 1.09
N THR A 116 -8.75 -7.72 2.38
CA THR A 116 -8.23 -8.57 3.47
C THR A 116 -9.37 -9.24 4.26
N PRO A 117 -9.07 -10.33 4.98
CA PRO A 117 -10.04 -10.92 5.91
C PRO A 117 -10.55 -9.96 6.98
N ASP A 118 -9.72 -9.00 7.41
CA ASP A 118 -10.11 -8.01 8.42
C ASP A 118 -11.17 -7.05 7.86
N ASP A 119 -11.03 -6.63 6.60
CA ASP A 119 -12.00 -5.76 5.94
C ASP A 119 -13.38 -6.42 5.85
N ILE A 120 -13.45 -7.65 5.33
CA ILE A 120 -14.72 -8.35 5.18
C ILE A 120 -15.35 -8.71 6.53
N ASN A 121 -14.54 -9.03 7.54
CA ASN A 121 -15.03 -9.27 8.89
C ASN A 121 -15.61 -7.99 9.51
N HIS A 122 -14.98 -6.83 9.27
CA HIS A 122 -15.52 -5.54 9.70
C HIS A 122 -16.87 -5.24 9.03
N ILE A 123 -16.99 -5.43 7.71
CA ILE A 123 -18.25 -5.26 6.98
C ILE A 123 -19.35 -6.16 7.56
N ARG A 124 -19.04 -7.44 7.81
CA ARG A 124 -19.97 -8.41 8.37
C ARG A 124 -20.43 -8.04 9.78
N LYS A 125 -19.51 -7.62 10.62
CA LYS A 125 -19.80 -7.17 11.99
C LYS A 125 -20.82 -6.01 12.03
N HIS A 126 -20.82 -5.18 11.01
CA HIS A 126 -21.77 -4.06 10.89
C HIS A 126 -23.02 -4.39 10.06
N GLY A 127 -23.26 -5.66 9.73
CA GLY A 127 -24.47 -6.09 9.03
C GLY A 127 -24.57 -5.67 7.56
N GLN A 128 -23.44 -5.29 6.92
CA GLN A 128 -23.42 -4.74 5.55
C GLN A 128 -22.91 -5.74 4.50
N SER A 129 -23.04 -7.04 4.75
CA SER A 129 -22.53 -8.10 3.86
C SER A 129 -23.08 -8.03 2.44
N ASN A 130 -24.30 -7.54 2.26
CA ASN A 130 -24.94 -7.36 0.95
C ASN A 130 -24.25 -6.31 0.06
N LYS A 131 -23.53 -5.38 0.64
CA LYS A 131 -22.74 -4.36 -0.08
C LYS A 131 -21.30 -4.79 -0.36
N ALA A 132 -20.85 -5.89 0.24
CA ALA A 132 -19.45 -6.31 0.15
C ALA A 132 -19.07 -6.74 -1.26
N LYS A 133 -18.02 -6.14 -1.80
CA LYS A 133 -17.40 -6.50 -3.08
C LYS A 133 -15.92 -6.76 -2.86
N ARG A 134 -15.42 -7.87 -3.37
CA ARG A 134 -13.98 -8.11 -3.34
C ARG A 134 -13.31 -7.18 -4.33
N VAL A 135 -12.29 -6.44 -3.87
CA VAL A 135 -11.42 -5.62 -4.72
C VAL A 135 -9.99 -5.90 -4.29
N ARG A 136 -9.27 -6.67 -5.08
CA ARG A 136 -7.89 -7.04 -4.79
C ARG A 136 -6.97 -5.84 -4.84
N HIS A 137 -6.06 -5.73 -3.90
CA HIS A 137 -4.94 -4.80 -4.05
C HIS A 137 -3.92 -5.38 -5.03
N GLY A 138 -3.47 -4.56 -5.97
CA GLY A 138 -2.49 -4.95 -6.97
C GLY A 138 -1.43 -3.89 -7.22
N ILE A 139 -0.34 -4.28 -7.84
CA ILE A 139 0.76 -3.39 -8.22
C ILE A 139 0.92 -3.33 -9.74
N LYS A 140 1.47 -2.22 -10.24
CA LYS A 140 1.77 -2.03 -11.66
C LYS A 140 3.11 -2.70 -11.97
N LEU A 141 3.07 -3.87 -12.60
CA LEU A 141 4.21 -4.78 -12.71
C LEU A 141 5.49 -4.12 -13.26
N ASN A 142 5.37 -3.42 -14.39
CA ASN A 142 6.52 -2.78 -15.05
C ASN A 142 7.17 -1.66 -14.23
N GLU A 143 6.39 -1.04 -13.33
CA GLU A 143 6.83 0.06 -12.47
C GLU A 143 7.13 -0.39 -11.03
N SER A 144 7.09 -1.70 -10.77
CA SER A 144 7.37 -2.29 -9.46
C SER A 144 8.58 -3.22 -9.46
N LEU A 145 9.30 -3.29 -10.59
CA LEU A 145 10.58 -3.99 -10.69
C LEU A 145 11.74 -3.04 -10.41
N GLY A 146 12.58 -3.43 -9.45
CA GLY A 146 13.80 -2.69 -9.13
C GLY A 146 14.91 -2.94 -10.15
N LYS A 147 15.79 -1.96 -10.30
CA LYS A 147 17.02 -2.08 -11.09
C LYS A 147 18.20 -2.14 -10.13
N PRO A 148 19.24 -2.92 -10.43
CA PRO A 148 20.43 -3.00 -9.58
C PRO A 148 21.17 -1.66 -9.53
N GLY A 149 21.89 -1.43 -8.42
CA GLY A 149 22.74 -0.25 -8.24
C GLY A 149 22.60 0.45 -6.88
N PHE A 150 21.60 0.10 -6.08
CA PHE A 150 21.33 0.75 -4.79
C PHE A 150 22.47 0.50 -3.78
N LYS A 151 22.88 -0.76 -3.58
CA LYS A 151 23.98 -1.09 -2.65
C LYS A 151 25.26 -0.36 -3.02
N SER A 152 25.61 -0.30 -4.30
CA SER A 152 26.82 0.40 -4.77
C SER A 152 26.73 1.91 -4.59
N LYS A 153 25.57 2.51 -4.90
CA LYS A 153 25.29 3.96 -4.73
C LYS A 153 25.47 4.40 -3.28
N HIS A 154 25.09 3.55 -2.31
CA HIS A 154 25.13 3.87 -0.90
C HIS A 154 26.28 3.21 -0.12
N GLY A 155 27.24 2.56 -0.81
CA GLY A 155 28.40 1.92 -0.18
C GLY A 155 28.05 0.76 0.75
N ILE A 156 26.94 0.07 0.49
CA ILE A 156 26.46 -1.06 1.32
C ILE A 156 27.14 -2.34 0.87
N THR A 157 27.99 -2.88 1.71
CA THR A 157 28.76 -4.12 1.42
C THR A 157 28.32 -5.32 2.26
N LYS A 158 27.54 -5.07 3.33
CA LYS A 158 27.01 -6.07 4.21
C LYS A 158 25.67 -6.62 3.68
N ARG A 159 25.20 -7.72 4.28
CA ARG A 159 23.85 -8.21 4.13
C ARG A 159 22.85 -7.12 4.50
N MET A 160 21.94 -6.80 3.60
CA MET A 160 21.02 -5.67 3.74
C MET A 160 19.62 -6.10 4.12
N PHE A 161 19.20 -5.80 5.33
CA PHE A 161 17.80 -5.77 5.71
C PHE A 161 17.24 -4.40 5.42
N LEU A 162 16.08 -4.35 4.76
CA LEU A 162 15.46 -3.11 4.30
C LEU A 162 14.11 -2.87 4.94
N SER A 163 13.82 -1.64 5.35
CA SER A 163 12.45 -1.18 5.62
C SER A 163 12.20 0.14 4.90
N CYS A 164 11.09 0.27 4.19
CA CYS A 164 10.78 1.49 3.43
C CYS A 164 9.33 1.95 3.59
N GLY A 165 9.13 3.26 3.37
CA GLY A 165 7.89 3.99 3.49
C GLY A 165 8.12 5.35 4.16
N GLY A 166 7.08 6.20 4.30
CA GLY A 166 7.21 7.45 5.05
C GLY A 166 7.64 7.21 6.50
N TYR A 167 8.40 8.14 7.09
CA TYR A 167 8.72 8.11 8.52
C TYR A 167 7.49 8.50 9.35
N TRP A 168 6.46 7.65 9.32
CA TRP A 168 5.21 7.83 10.03
C TRP A 168 5.16 7.06 11.34
N PRO A 169 4.40 7.51 12.36
CA PRO A 169 4.34 6.83 13.65
C PRO A 169 3.90 5.37 13.57
N ASN A 170 3.04 5.01 12.60
CA ASN A 170 2.57 3.63 12.39
C ASN A 170 3.64 2.71 11.79
N LYS A 171 4.64 3.23 11.09
CA LYS A 171 5.72 2.44 10.46
C LYS A 171 6.75 1.92 11.46
N LYS A 172 6.88 2.55 12.63
CA LYS A 172 7.74 2.09 13.73
C LYS A 172 9.20 1.85 13.35
N MET A 173 9.75 2.67 12.44
CA MET A 173 11.12 2.46 11.93
C MET A 173 12.19 2.69 12.99
N ARG A 174 11.98 3.61 13.96
CA ARG A 174 12.91 3.80 15.08
C ARG A 174 12.92 2.58 15.99
N GLU A 175 11.74 2.07 16.32
CA GLU A 175 11.58 0.86 17.14
C GLU A 175 12.19 -0.36 16.44
N LEU A 176 12.01 -0.49 15.12
CA LEU A 176 12.66 -1.52 14.32
C LEU A 176 14.18 -1.46 14.44
N ALA A 177 14.75 -0.26 14.34
CA ALA A 177 16.21 -0.07 14.46
C ALA A 177 16.72 -0.52 15.84
N GLU A 178 15.99 -0.22 16.92
CA GLU A 178 16.37 -0.69 18.25
C GLU A 178 16.26 -2.22 18.38
N VAL A 179 15.24 -2.83 17.79
CA VAL A 179 15.12 -4.31 17.76
C VAL A 179 16.26 -4.92 16.93
N PHE A 180 16.61 -4.32 15.79
CA PHE A 180 17.69 -4.79 14.93
C PHE A 180 19.06 -4.72 15.63
N LYS A 181 19.34 -3.64 16.36
CA LYS A 181 20.56 -3.51 17.18
C LYS A 181 20.66 -4.64 18.23
N ARG A 182 19.56 -4.97 18.89
CA ARG A 182 19.48 -6.06 19.89
C ARG A 182 19.68 -7.45 19.29
N ALA A 183 19.53 -7.60 17.98
CA ALA A 183 19.85 -8.87 17.30
C ALA A 183 21.35 -9.10 17.17
N GLU A 184 22.20 -8.07 17.33
CA GLU A 184 23.67 -8.15 17.34
C GLU A 184 24.27 -8.83 16.10
N LEU A 185 23.74 -8.52 14.92
CA LEU A 185 24.22 -9.08 13.65
C LEU A 185 25.44 -8.28 13.16
N ASN A 186 26.61 -8.88 13.18
CA ASN A 186 27.87 -8.23 12.79
C ASN A 186 28.07 -8.12 11.27
N ASP A 187 27.48 -9.02 10.50
CA ASP A 187 27.57 -9.15 9.05
C ASP A 187 26.42 -8.47 8.30
N ALA A 188 25.53 -7.79 9.01
CA ALA A 188 24.31 -7.21 8.46
C ALA A 188 24.15 -5.73 8.81
N VAL A 189 23.34 -5.06 7.99
CA VAL A 189 22.94 -3.66 8.19
C VAL A 189 21.42 -3.54 7.96
N LEU A 190 20.76 -2.75 8.77
CA LEU A 190 19.40 -2.28 8.52
C LEU A 190 19.47 -0.97 7.76
N VAL A 191 18.90 -0.94 6.56
CA VAL A 191 18.65 0.28 5.80
C VAL A 191 17.18 0.65 5.96
N THR A 192 16.91 1.90 6.34
CA THR A 192 15.55 2.44 6.33
C THR A 192 15.46 3.55 5.29
N CYS A 193 14.46 3.46 4.41
CA CYS A 193 14.20 4.47 3.37
C CYS A 193 12.86 5.14 3.66
N GLY A 194 12.87 6.45 3.82
CA GLY A 194 11.65 7.22 4.05
C GLY A 194 11.69 8.57 3.32
N TYR A 195 10.53 9.18 3.11
CA TYR A 195 10.39 10.38 2.30
C TYR A 195 9.82 11.59 3.07
N ASP A 196 9.54 11.48 4.36
CA ASP A 196 8.94 12.57 5.11
C ASP A 196 9.96 13.31 5.98
N ASN A 197 9.69 14.60 6.23
CA ASN A 197 10.49 15.50 7.07
C ASN A 197 10.39 15.20 8.58
N ARG A 198 9.74 14.12 8.97
CA ARG A 198 9.62 13.67 10.36
C ARG A 198 10.94 13.10 10.85
N MET A 199 11.97 13.96 10.90
CA MET A 199 13.32 13.60 11.39
C MET A 199 13.29 13.04 12.83
N ASP A 200 12.31 13.46 13.63
CA ASP A 200 12.06 12.91 14.96
C ASP A 200 11.67 11.43 14.96
N LEU A 201 11.17 10.89 13.86
CA LEU A 201 10.79 9.48 13.68
C LEU A 201 11.83 8.67 12.89
N MET A 202 12.82 9.34 12.30
CA MET A 202 13.93 8.70 11.61
C MET A 202 14.86 8.00 12.62
N PRO A 203 15.33 6.76 12.38
CA PRO A 203 16.31 6.12 13.23
C PRO A 203 17.63 6.90 13.28
N ALA A 204 18.35 6.79 14.40
CA ALA A 204 19.72 7.32 14.46
C ALA A 204 20.68 6.39 13.69
N THR A 205 21.59 7.01 12.92
CA THR A 205 22.68 6.29 12.24
C THR A 205 23.57 5.57 13.24
N SER A 206 23.98 4.36 12.91
CA SER A 206 24.95 3.58 13.67
C SER A 206 25.74 2.65 12.74
N ASN A 207 26.68 1.85 13.28
CA ASN A 207 27.49 0.92 12.48
C ASN A 207 26.67 -0.15 11.74
N ASN A 208 25.43 -0.40 12.17
CA ASN A 208 24.53 -1.39 11.57
C ASN A 208 23.13 -0.84 11.25
N VAL A 209 22.93 0.49 11.29
CA VAL A 209 21.68 1.14 10.90
C VAL A 209 21.99 2.35 10.01
N VAL A 210 21.47 2.35 8.79
CA VAL A 210 21.63 3.40 7.78
C VAL A 210 20.27 3.95 7.38
N PRO A 211 19.83 5.05 8.00
CA PRO A 211 18.59 5.73 7.59
C PRO A 211 18.85 6.64 6.40
N LEU A 212 17.96 6.62 5.41
CA LEU A 212 18.06 7.40 4.18
C LEU A 212 16.74 8.16 3.93
N LEU A 213 16.86 9.38 3.43
CA LEU A 213 15.73 10.13 2.87
C LEU A 213 15.69 9.85 1.37
N ILE A 214 14.65 9.14 0.93
CA ILE A 214 14.46 8.75 -0.46
C ILE A 214 12.96 8.91 -0.79
N ASP A 215 12.65 9.74 -1.76
CA ASP A 215 11.31 9.99 -2.30
C ASP A 215 11.14 9.42 -3.72
N ASP A 216 12.23 9.12 -4.41
CA ASP A 216 12.19 8.46 -5.72
C ASP A 216 11.79 6.99 -5.59
N LYS A 217 10.66 6.65 -6.20
CA LYS A 217 10.14 5.29 -6.21
C LYS A 217 11.11 4.31 -6.89
N ALA A 218 11.83 4.72 -7.92
CA ALA A 218 12.78 3.85 -8.61
C ALA A 218 13.95 3.46 -7.70
N ASP A 219 14.45 4.40 -6.89
CA ASP A 219 15.49 4.12 -5.89
C ASP A 219 14.98 3.19 -4.79
N VAL A 220 13.73 3.36 -4.32
CA VAL A 220 13.12 2.45 -3.34
C VAL A 220 12.97 1.04 -3.90
N LEU A 221 12.54 0.90 -5.15
CA LEU A 221 12.41 -0.41 -5.81
C LEU A 221 13.79 -1.05 -6.05
N SER A 222 14.82 -0.25 -6.40
CA SER A 222 16.20 -0.70 -6.47
C SER A 222 16.69 -1.23 -5.11
N ALA A 223 16.37 -0.54 -4.02
CA ALA A 223 16.66 -1.03 -2.67
C ALA A 223 15.97 -2.36 -2.37
N ILE A 224 14.68 -2.50 -2.73
CA ILE A 224 13.92 -3.74 -2.52
C ILE A 224 14.58 -4.90 -3.31
N SER A 225 14.90 -4.70 -4.58
CA SER A 225 15.47 -5.76 -5.44
C SER A 225 16.85 -6.22 -5.01
N GLU A 226 17.62 -5.39 -4.29
CA GLU A 226 18.95 -5.74 -3.78
C GLU A 226 18.96 -6.08 -2.28
N ALA A 227 17.82 -6.00 -1.61
CA ALA A 227 17.74 -6.38 -0.20
C ALA A 227 17.81 -7.90 -0.02
N ASP A 228 18.55 -8.34 0.98
CA ASP A 228 18.56 -9.74 1.38
C ASP A 228 17.25 -10.12 2.10
N CYS A 229 16.59 -9.13 2.73
CA CYS A 229 15.27 -9.30 3.33
C CYS A 229 14.58 -7.94 3.54
N TYR A 230 13.30 -7.85 3.19
CA TYR A 230 12.44 -6.72 3.53
C TYR A 230 11.82 -6.91 4.92
N LEU A 231 11.86 -5.88 5.76
CA LEU A 231 11.29 -5.88 7.11
C LEU A 231 10.13 -4.89 7.21
N MET A 232 8.95 -5.35 7.61
CA MET A 232 7.81 -4.49 7.93
C MET A 232 7.47 -4.55 9.41
N HIS A 233 7.78 -3.49 10.14
CA HIS A 233 7.55 -3.39 11.60
C HIS A 233 6.31 -2.55 11.96
N SER A 234 5.55 -2.15 10.96
CA SER A 234 4.34 -1.34 11.13
C SER A 234 3.37 -1.98 12.13
N ASN A 235 2.74 -1.15 12.94
CA ASN A 235 1.65 -1.61 13.81
C ASN A 235 0.28 -1.53 13.14
N GLN A 236 0.19 -0.86 12.00
CA GLN A 236 -1.03 -0.69 11.22
C GLN A 236 -0.71 -0.48 9.74
N GLU A 237 -1.35 -1.25 8.86
CA GLU A 237 -1.26 -1.15 7.40
C GLU A 237 -2.64 -1.46 6.79
N GLY A 238 -2.92 -0.85 5.64
CA GLY A 238 -4.09 -1.21 4.85
C GLY A 238 -3.92 -2.60 4.25
N PHE A 239 -2.94 -2.76 3.40
CA PHE A 239 -2.58 -4.04 2.79
C PHE A 239 -1.07 -4.36 2.96
N GLY A 240 -0.21 -3.36 2.76
CA GLY A 240 1.24 -3.52 2.72
C GLY A 240 1.71 -3.83 1.30
N LEU A 241 1.44 -2.93 0.34
CA LEU A 241 1.82 -3.09 -1.08
C LEU A 241 3.31 -3.40 -1.27
N VAL A 242 4.16 -2.90 -0.38
CA VAL A 242 5.61 -3.18 -0.42
C VAL A 242 5.92 -4.68 -0.26
N ILE A 243 5.07 -5.45 0.41
CA ILE A 243 5.22 -6.90 0.46
C ILE A 243 5.00 -7.50 -0.94
N LEU A 244 4.02 -7.01 -1.69
CA LEU A 244 3.81 -7.45 -3.09
C LEU A 244 4.99 -7.04 -3.97
N GLU A 245 5.54 -5.83 -3.78
CA GLU A 245 6.74 -5.36 -4.49
C GLU A 245 7.96 -6.22 -4.13
N SER A 246 8.13 -6.61 -2.87
CA SER A 246 9.18 -7.53 -2.44
C SER A 246 9.03 -8.91 -3.07
N MET A 247 7.82 -9.48 -3.05
CA MET A 247 7.54 -10.78 -3.68
C MET A 247 7.78 -10.74 -5.20
N LEU A 248 7.40 -9.65 -5.89
CA LEU A 248 7.63 -9.48 -7.33
C LEU A 248 9.14 -9.44 -7.65
N ASN A 249 9.94 -8.81 -6.79
CA ASN A 249 11.39 -8.70 -6.92
C ASN A 249 12.16 -9.90 -6.34
N GLU A 250 11.45 -10.97 -5.97
CA GLU A 250 12.05 -12.18 -5.38
C GLU A 250 12.88 -11.88 -4.12
N THR A 251 12.43 -10.90 -3.33
CA THR A 251 13.05 -10.51 -2.07
C THR A 251 12.29 -11.15 -0.91
N PRO A 252 12.94 -11.94 -0.05
CA PRO A 252 12.36 -12.46 1.18
C PRO A 252 11.78 -11.34 2.04
N TRP A 253 10.71 -11.61 2.79
CA TRP A 253 10.16 -10.62 3.70
C TRP A 253 9.78 -11.19 5.06
N ILE A 254 9.93 -10.35 6.09
CA ILE A 254 9.49 -10.60 7.47
C ILE A 254 8.64 -9.42 7.92
N SER A 255 7.45 -9.68 8.45
CA SER A 255 6.50 -8.63 8.84
C SER A 255 5.85 -8.90 10.18
N ARG A 256 5.41 -7.85 10.88
CA ARG A 256 4.39 -8.03 11.91
C ARG A 256 3.18 -8.70 11.28
N GLN A 257 2.49 -9.53 12.09
CA GLN A 257 1.27 -10.23 11.64
C GLN A 257 0.10 -9.25 11.58
N ILE A 258 0.03 -8.50 10.47
CA ILE A 258 -1.01 -7.49 10.20
C ILE A 258 -1.61 -7.69 8.80
N ALA A 259 -2.89 -7.39 8.66
CA ALA A 259 -3.62 -7.25 7.38
C ALA A 259 -3.12 -8.18 6.25
N GLY A 260 -2.59 -7.59 5.16
CA GLY A 260 -2.09 -8.34 3.99
C GLY A 260 -0.94 -9.30 4.33
N ALA A 261 -0.05 -8.97 5.28
CA ALA A 261 1.02 -9.86 5.69
C ALA A 261 0.50 -11.18 6.28
N ALA A 262 -0.57 -11.11 7.10
CA ALA A 262 -1.21 -12.32 7.63
C ALA A 262 -1.81 -13.20 6.53
N MET A 263 -2.35 -12.59 5.47
CA MET A 263 -2.89 -13.29 4.30
C MET A 263 -1.80 -13.92 3.42
N LEU A 264 -0.63 -13.28 3.34
CA LEU A 264 0.49 -13.69 2.50
C LEU A 264 1.55 -14.53 3.24
N ASN A 265 1.30 -14.93 4.48
CA ASN A 265 2.27 -15.58 5.38
C ASN A 265 2.87 -16.90 4.85
N LYS A 266 2.26 -17.54 3.87
CA LYS A 266 2.83 -18.72 3.20
C LYS A 266 4.04 -18.40 2.30
N PHE A 267 4.28 -17.12 2.01
CA PHE A 267 5.38 -16.64 1.16
C PHE A 267 6.42 -15.81 1.90
N GLY A 268 6.23 -15.63 3.21
CA GLY A 268 7.15 -14.89 4.06
C GLY A 268 6.99 -15.31 5.51
N GLN A 269 7.62 -14.60 6.43
CA GLN A 269 7.53 -14.91 7.84
C GLN A 269 6.83 -13.77 8.60
N THR A 270 6.01 -14.12 9.57
CA THR A 270 5.34 -13.14 10.41
C THR A 270 5.71 -13.30 11.89
N TYR A 271 5.65 -12.19 12.63
CA TYR A 271 5.92 -12.15 14.05
C TYR A 271 4.93 -11.25 14.78
N GLN A 272 4.81 -11.43 16.09
CA GLN A 272 3.94 -10.62 16.97
C GLN A 272 4.73 -9.82 18.01
N THR A 273 5.90 -10.32 18.41
CA THR A 273 6.73 -9.72 19.44
C THR A 273 8.14 -9.41 18.94
N ASP A 274 8.81 -8.43 19.56
CA ASP A 274 10.20 -8.09 19.23
C ASP A 274 11.15 -9.28 19.42
N GLY A 275 10.92 -10.11 20.44
CA GLY A 275 11.72 -11.31 20.69
C GLY A 275 11.62 -12.31 19.53
N GLN A 276 10.42 -12.49 18.97
CA GLN A 276 10.24 -13.31 17.76
C GLN A 276 11.00 -12.73 16.57
N LEU A 277 10.93 -11.39 16.35
CA LEU A 277 11.69 -10.75 15.28
C LEU A 277 13.21 -10.96 15.47
N ILE A 278 13.74 -10.77 16.68
CA ILE A 278 15.16 -11.02 16.95
C ILE A 278 15.57 -12.45 16.60
N ASN A 279 14.74 -13.43 16.95
CA ASN A 279 15.03 -14.84 16.63
C ASN A 279 15.01 -15.07 15.10
N LEU A 280 14.02 -14.51 14.39
CA LEU A 280 13.94 -14.59 12.92
C LEU A 280 15.15 -13.94 12.24
N LEU A 281 15.62 -12.78 12.74
CA LEU A 281 16.79 -12.10 12.22
C LEU A 281 18.07 -12.93 12.43
N LYS A 282 18.24 -13.55 13.61
CA LYS A 282 19.40 -14.42 13.93
C LYS A 282 19.43 -15.71 13.15
N SER A 283 18.27 -16.30 12.86
CA SER A 283 18.12 -17.54 12.10
C SER A 283 17.78 -17.33 10.63
N PHE A 284 17.93 -16.09 10.12
CA PHE A 284 17.52 -15.77 8.76
C PHE A 284 18.30 -16.60 7.72
N ASP A 285 17.55 -17.37 6.95
CA ASP A 285 18.05 -18.15 5.80
C ASP A 285 17.10 -17.89 4.60
N PRO A 286 17.59 -17.31 3.48
CA PRO A 286 16.77 -17.05 2.31
C PRO A 286 16.24 -18.33 1.62
N ILE A 287 16.87 -19.48 1.85
CA ILE A 287 16.48 -20.76 1.22
C ILE A 287 15.10 -21.24 1.65
N VAL A 288 14.63 -20.82 2.84
CA VAL A 288 13.31 -21.24 3.33
C VAL A 288 12.13 -20.55 2.64
N TYR A 289 12.41 -19.57 1.76
CA TYR A 289 11.39 -18.81 1.05
C TYR A 289 11.22 -19.35 -0.39
N ASP A 290 10.01 -19.72 -0.76
CA ASP A 290 9.67 -20.06 -2.15
C ASP A 290 9.42 -18.78 -2.96
N LEU A 291 10.51 -18.10 -3.33
CA LEU A 291 10.47 -16.82 -4.03
C LEU A 291 9.82 -16.91 -5.42
N PRO A 292 10.09 -17.95 -6.24
CA PRO A 292 9.40 -18.13 -7.51
C PRO A 292 7.88 -18.29 -7.35
N ALA A 293 7.43 -19.06 -6.36
CA ALA A 293 6.00 -19.21 -6.09
C ALA A 293 5.38 -17.91 -5.55
N ALA A 294 6.10 -17.15 -4.72
CA ALA A 294 5.68 -15.84 -4.24
C ALA A 294 5.47 -14.86 -5.41
N LYS A 295 6.44 -14.75 -6.30
CA LYS A 295 6.36 -13.92 -7.52
C LYS A 295 5.19 -14.33 -8.41
N LYS A 296 5.08 -15.65 -8.70
CA LYS A 296 3.95 -16.18 -9.48
C LYS A 296 2.61 -15.81 -8.88
N TYR A 297 2.48 -15.89 -7.56
CA TYR A 297 1.24 -15.53 -6.87
C TYR A 297 0.86 -14.07 -7.05
N VAL A 298 1.85 -13.15 -7.02
CA VAL A 298 1.62 -11.71 -7.31
C VAL A 298 1.14 -11.53 -8.76
N LEU A 299 1.82 -12.16 -9.72
CA LEU A 299 1.49 -12.08 -11.14
C LEU A 299 0.06 -12.57 -11.42
N ASP A 300 -0.36 -13.63 -10.75
CA ASP A 300 -1.67 -14.24 -10.97
C ASP A 300 -2.82 -13.50 -10.25
N ASN A 301 -2.53 -12.80 -9.12
CA ASN A 301 -3.60 -12.37 -8.20
C ASN A 301 -3.55 -10.89 -7.82
N HIS A 302 -2.38 -10.25 -7.88
CA HIS A 302 -2.16 -8.92 -7.28
C HIS A 302 -1.55 -7.93 -8.27
N THR A 303 -2.11 -7.88 -9.48
CA THR A 303 -1.78 -6.87 -10.48
C THR A 303 -2.83 -5.75 -10.45
N VAL A 304 -2.46 -4.55 -10.84
CA VAL A 304 -3.43 -3.44 -11.03
C VAL A 304 -4.52 -3.82 -12.02
N ARG A 305 -4.19 -4.67 -13.00
CA ARG A 305 -5.15 -5.23 -13.95
C ARG A 305 -6.27 -5.99 -13.22
N SER A 306 -5.88 -6.88 -12.28
CA SER A 306 -6.86 -7.62 -11.47
C SER A 306 -7.72 -6.71 -10.58
N THR A 307 -7.16 -5.59 -10.11
CA THR A 307 -7.92 -4.59 -9.35
C THR A 307 -9.00 -3.95 -10.23
N VAL A 308 -8.64 -3.55 -11.45
CA VAL A 308 -9.59 -2.92 -12.37
C VAL A 308 -10.64 -3.92 -12.85
N ASP A 309 -10.28 -5.21 -13.07
CA ASP A 309 -11.26 -6.29 -13.34
C ASP A 309 -12.32 -6.37 -12.23
N ASP A 310 -11.88 -6.31 -10.97
CA ASP A 310 -12.80 -6.33 -9.82
C ASP A 310 -13.71 -5.08 -9.79
N ILE A 311 -13.17 -3.89 -10.11
CA ILE A 311 -13.94 -2.63 -10.20
C ILE A 311 -14.98 -2.72 -11.34
N GLU A 312 -14.58 -3.20 -12.51
CA GLU A 312 -15.49 -3.41 -13.65
C GLU A 312 -16.63 -4.38 -13.29
N SER A 313 -16.31 -5.44 -12.54
CA SER A 313 -17.31 -6.39 -12.04
C SER A 313 -18.33 -5.73 -11.09
N VAL A 314 -17.91 -4.74 -10.29
CA VAL A 314 -18.84 -3.97 -9.46
C VAL A 314 -19.83 -3.20 -10.32
N VAL A 315 -19.34 -2.47 -11.34
CA VAL A 315 -20.22 -1.72 -12.27
C VAL A 315 -21.18 -2.66 -13.01
N SER A 316 -20.70 -3.82 -13.48
CA SER A 316 -21.53 -4.80 -14.19
C SER A 316 -22.62 -5.44 -13.32
N SER A 317 -22.54 -5.26 -12.00
CA SER A 317 -23.55 -5.75 -11.04
C SER A 317 -24.57 -4.68 -10.62
N LEU A 318 -24.51 -3.46 -11.22
CA LEU A 318 -25.52 -2.40 -11.10
C LEU A 318 -26.72 -2.69 -11.99
#